data_ab6f44aca144d478e892f87cf691c081
#
_entry.id   ab6f44aca144d478e892f87cf691c081
#
_cell.length_a   1.000
_cell.length_b   1.000
_cell.length_c   1.000
_cell.angle_alpha   90.00
_cell.angle_beta   90.00
_cell.angle_gamma   90.00
#
_symmetry.space_group_name_H-M   'P 1'
#
loop_
_entity.id
_entity.type
_entity.pdbx_description
1 polymer ?
#
loop_
_entity_poly.entity_id
_entity_poly.type
_entity_poly.pdbx_seq_one_letter_code
_entity_poly.pdbx_strand_id
1 'polypeptide(L)'
;MPVALAPEGRKLLRIEARNSQTPIEQKPEWIKAKAKIGPEFTQLKSLVRSAGLNTVCEEAGCPNIFECWEDREATFLIGGEQCTRRCDFCQIDTGKPADFDADEPRRVADSVRQMGLRYSTVTGVARDDLADGGAWLYAETVRKIHEIEHPDGMGTGVELLIPDFDSKDDQLAEVFSSRPEVLAHNVETVPRIFRRIRPGFRYERSLSVITKARDAGLVTKSNLILGMGETDEEIVEAMRDLKEAGKDLLTITQYMRPSERHHPIERWVKPQTFVELRDEGEKMGFLGVMSGPLVRSSYRAGKLWAGAMRSRGEEIPAHLAHLDREDVPARQEAQAVVDAFGEGEEVHY
;
A
#
# COMPACT_ATOMS: atom_id res chain seq x y z
N MET A 1 -17.24 -14.45 -31.20
CA MET A 1 -16.05 -13.98 -30.49
C MET A 1 -15.90 -14.86 -29.27
N PRO A 2 -14.71 -15.38 -28.94
CA PRO A 2 -14.53 -16.11 -27.67
C PRO A 2 -14.89 -15.18 -26.51
N VAL A 3 -15.66 -15.69 -25.54
CA VAL A 3 -15.99 -14.94 -24.33
C VAL A 3 -14.69 -14.81 -23.53
N ALA A 4 -14.22 -13.58 -23.30
CA ALA A 4 -13.06 -13.36 -22.45
C ALA A 4 -13.40 -13.84 -21.02
N LEU A 5 -12.55 -14.69 -20.48
CA LEU A 5 -12.70 -15.26 -19.14
C LEU A 5 -11.70 -14.63 -18.19
N ALA A 6 -12.08 -14.47 -16.92
CA ALA A 6 -11.14 -14.19 -15.84
C ALA A 6 -10.21 -15.41 -15.61
N PRO A 7 -9.05 -15.24 -14.93
CA PRO A 7 -8.10 -16.33 -14.70
C PRO A 7 -8.71 -17.62 -14.12
N GLU A 8 -9.73 -17.51 -13.25
CA GLU A 8 -10.43 -18.65 -12.64
C GLU A 8 -11.50 -19.28 -13.57
N GLY A 9 -11.53 -18.91 -14.85
CA GLY A 9 -12.49 -19.42 -15.80
C GLY A 9 -13.92 -18.88 -15.65
N ARG A 10 -14.19 -17.94 -14.73
CA ARG A 10 -15.47 -17.26 -14.62
C ARG A 10 -15.69 -16.28 -15.77
N LYS A 11 -16.93 -15.98 -16.09
CA LYS A 11 -17.26 -14.91 -17.04
C LYS A 11 -16.85 -13.55 -16.47
N LEU A 12 -16.34 -12.67 -17.34
CA LEU A 12 -16.06 -11.29 -16.95
C LEU A 12 -17.33 -10.57 -16.49
N LEU A 13 -17.19 -9.74 -15.46
CA LEU A 13 -18.24 -8.81 -15.07
C LEU A 13 -18.44 -7.77 -16.18
N ARG A 14 -19.62 -7.13 -16.23
CA ARG A 14 -19.95 -6.14 -17.27
C ARG A 14 -18.90 -5.02 -17.38
N ILE A 15 -18.37 -4.56 -16.23
CA ILE A 15 -17.33 -3.54 -16.21
C ILE A 15 -15.99 -4.08 -16.73
N GLU A 16 -15.61 -5.30 -16.35
CA GLU A 16 -14.38 -5.94 -16.84
C GLU A 16 -14.42 -6.16 -18.35
N ALA A 17 -15.57 -6.62 -18.87
CA ALA A 17 -15.79 -6.76 -20.30
C ALA A 17 -15.76 -5.43 -21.05
N ARG A 18 -16.16 -4.33 -20.41
CA ARG A 18 -16.02 -2.97 -20.97
C ARG A 18 -14.56 -2.53 -20.98
N ASN A 19 -13.88 -2.69 -19.84
CA ASN A 19 -12.47 -2.31 -19.71
C ASN A 19 -11.59 -3.04 -20.74
N SER A 20 -11.86 -4.35 -20.99
CA SER A 20 -11.08 -5.16 -21.91
C SER A 20 -11.20 -4.75 -23.39
N GLN A 21 -12.06 -3.78 -23.71
CA GLN A 21 -12.12 -3.18 -25.04
C GLN A 21 -11.01 -2.14 -25.29
N THR A 22 -10.38 -1.63 -24.22
CA THR A 22 -9.27 -0.70 -24.31
C THR A 22 -7.95 -1.49 -24.31
N PRO A 23 -7.08 -1.32 -25.31
CA PRO A 23 -5.76 -1.97 -25.35
C PRO A 23 -4.92 -1.63 -24.10
N ILE A 24 -3.89 -2.44 -23.84
CA ILE A 24 -2.88 -2.12 -22.83
C ILE A 24 -1.98 -1.01 -23.39
N GLU A 25 -1.81 0.03 -22.60
CA GLU A 25 -1.09 1.24 -22.93
C GLU A 25 0.45 1.00 -22.89
N GLN A 26 1.18 1.67 -23.77
CA GLN A 26 2.63 1.60 -23.77
C GLN A 26 3.21 2.42 -22.61
N LYS A 27 4.07 1.81 -21.80
CA LYS A 27 4.72 2.47 -20.66
C LYS A 27 5.76 3.48 -21.13
N PRO A 28 5.74 4.73 -20.62
CA PRO A 28 6.80 5.72 -20.85
C PRO A 28 8.15 5.25 -20.28
N GLU A 29 9.23 5.94 -20.68
CA GLU A 29 10.59 5.54 -20.26
C GLU A 29 10.83 5.65 -18.75
N TRP A 30 10.24 6.64 -18.09
CA TRP A 30 10.38 6.83 -16.63
C TRP A 30 9.64 5.76 -15.79
N ILE A 31 8.83 4.93 -16.41
CA ILE A 31 8.19 3.76 -15.77
C ILE A 31 9.08 2.51 -15.88
N LYS A 32 10.36 2.65 -15.88
CA LYS A 32 11.31 1.53 -15.91
C LYS A 32 12.10 1.49 -14.60
N ALA A 33 11.80 0.50 -13.74
CA ALA A 33 12.62 0.24 -12.56
C ALA A 33 14.00 -0.31 -12.98
N LYS A 34 15.07 0.32 -12.48
CA LYS A 34 16.42 -0.25 -12.60
C LYS A 34 16.64 -1.23 -11.45
N ALA A 35 16.66 -2.53 -11.75
CA ALA A 35 17.00 -3.54 -10.76
C ALA A 35 18.44 -3.31 -10.24
N LYS A 36 18.58 -3.11 -8.93
CA LYS A 36 19.88 -3.10 -8.25
C LYS A 36 19.87 -4.21 -7.20
N ILE A 37 20.51 -5.31 -7.57
CA ILE A 37 20.59 -6.51 -6.72
C ILE A 37 21.71 -6.30 -5.70
N GLY A 38 21.35 -6.19 -4.42
CA GLY A 38 22.27 -6.15 -3.29
C GLY A 38 22.40 -7.50 -2.59
N PRO A 39 23.28 -7.60 -1.57
CA PRO A 39 23.50 -8.84 -0.83
C PRO A 39 22.28 -9.25 -0.02
N GLU A 40 21.58 -8.32 0.64
CA GLU A 40 20.39 -8.58 1.44
C GLU A 40 19.23 -9.12 0.59
N PHE A 41 18.97 -8.50 -0.57
CA PHE A 41 18.00 -9.00 -1.53
C PHE A 41 18.28 -10.44 -1.96
N THR A 42 19.57 -10.75 -2.26
CA THR A 42 19.95 -12.09 -2.71
C THR A 42 19.74 -13.13 -1.61
N GLN A 43 20.08 -12.79 -0.37
CA GLN A 43 19.88 -13.63 0.80
C GLN A 43 18.38 -13.88 1.06
N LEU A 44 17.57 -12.81 1.09
CA LEU A 44 16.13 -12.92 1.29
C LEU A 44 15.46 -13.75 0.20
N LYS A 45 15.81 -13.52 -1.06
CA LYS A 45 15.26 -14.30 -2.18
C LYS A 45 15.59 -15.79 -2.07
N SER A 46 16.79 -16.14 -1.64
CA SER A 46 17.17 -17.52 -1.38
C SER A 46 16.35 -18.13 -0.24
N LEU A 47 16.18 -17.37 0.85
CA LEU A 47 15.43 -17.79 2.02
C LEU A 47 13.94 -18.01 1.70
N VAL A 48 13.30 -17.05 1.04
CA VAL A 48 11.88 -17.15 0.63
C VAL A 48 11.65 -18.42 -0.20
N ARG A 49 12.51 -18.68 -1.17
CA ARG A 49 12.42 -19.88 -2.01
C ARG A 49 12.66 -21.19 -1.24
N SER A 50 13.68 -21.25 -0.39
CA SER A 50 14.02 -22.48 0.35
C SER A 50 13.01 -22.80 1.45
N ALA A 51 12.39 -21.78 2.05
CA ALA A 51 11.40 -21.92 3.11
C ALA A 51 9.95 -21.98 2.59
N GLY A 52 9.73 -21.84 1.26
CA GLY A 52 8.39 -21.86 0.68
C GLY A 52 7.50 -20.72 1.15
N LEU A 53 8.09 -19.55 1.42
CA LEU A 53 7.37 -18.36 1.87
C LEU A 53 6.79 -17.60 0.67
N ASN A 54 5.64 -16.95 0.86
CA ASN A 54 4.98 -16.13 -0.15
C ASN A 54 4.92 -14.67 0.33
N THR A 55 5.24 -13.74 -0.57
CA THR A 55 5.14 -12.30 -0.32
C THR A 55 4.41 -11.62 -1.46
N VAL A 56 3.59 -10.61 -1.13
CA VAL A 56 2.96 -9.74 -2.15
C VAL A 56 4.00 -9.10 -3.06
N CYS A 57 5.21 -8.86 -2.54
CA CYS A 57 6.31 -8.28 -3.31
C CYS A 57 6.72 -9.14 -4.53
N GLU A 58 6.74 -10.47 -4.38
CA GLU A 58 7.04 -11.39 -5.49
C GLU A 58 5.79 -11.64 -6.36
N GLU A 59 4.65 -11.95 -5.74
CA GLU A 59 3.42 -12.29 -6.45
C GLU A 59 2.92 -11.15 -7.34
N ALA A 60 3.00 -9.89 -6.86
CA ALA A 60 2.61 -8.72 -7.63
C ALA A 60 3.72 -8.19 -8.56
N GLY A 61 4.89 -8.82 -8.62
CA GLY A 61 6.01 -8.33 -9.43
C GLY A 61 6.40 -6.89 -9.09
N CYS A 62 6.45 -6.56 -7.80
CA CYS A 62 6.66 -5.19 -7.33
C CYS A 62 7.99 -4.62 -7.84
N PRO A 63 8.01 -3.45 -8.50
CA PRO A 63 9.25 -2.85 -9.01
C PRO A 63 10.23 -2.44 -7.91
N ASN A 64 9.76 -2.29 -6.68
CA ASN A 64 10.53 -1.81 -5.54
C ASN A 64 11.14 -2.93 -4.69
N ILE A 65 10.89 -4.19 -5.04
CA ILE A 65 11.33 -5.36 -4.26
C ILE A 65 12.84 -5.32 -3.96
N PHE A 66 13.66 -4.85 -4.91
CA PHE A 66 15.10 -4.77 -4.76
C PHE A 66 15.54 -3.80 -3.66
N GLU A 67 14.84 -2.68 -3.50
CA GLU A 67 15.15 -1.68 -2.48
C GLU A 67 14.54 -2.04 -1.13
N CYS A 68 13.27 -2.43 -1.10
CA CYS A 68 12.60 -2.81 0.14
C CYS A 68 13.27 -4.02 0.81
N TRP A 69 13.62 -5.04 0.03
CA TRP A 69 14.29 -6.22 0.58
C TRP A 69 15.72 -5.95 1.03
N GLU A 70 16.43 -5.00 0.38
CA GLU A 70 17.74 -4.55 0.86
C GLU A 70 17.63 -3.84 2.23
N ASP A 71 16.49 -3.19 2.49
CA ASP A 71 16.19 -2.57 3.77
C ASP A 71 15.52 -3.53 4.79
N ARG A 72 15.38 -4.82 4.43
CA ARG A 72 14.65 -5.81 5.23
C ARG A 72 13.19 -5.43 5.49
N GLU A 73 12.54 -4.87 4.48
CA GLU A 73 11.10 -4.56 4.47
C GLU A 73 10.36 -5.44 3.46
N ALA A 74 9.21 -5.97 3.86
CA ALA A 74 8.33 -6.76 2.97
C ALA A 74 6.86 -6.54 3.28
N THR A 75 6.00 -6.93 2.32
CA THR A 75 4.54 -6.81 2.43
C THR A 75 3.89 -8.20 2.39
N PHE A 76 2.99 -8.46 3.34
CA PHE A 76 2.18 -9.68 3.40
C PHE A 76 0.71 -9.37 3.12
N LEU A 77 0.05 -10.29 2.44
CA LEU A 77 -1.40 -10.30 2.25
C LEU A 77 -2.01 -11.34 3.19
N ILE A 78 -3.04 -10.93 3.95
CA ILE A 78 -3.77 -11.81 4.87
C ILE A 78 -5.25 -11.91 4.51
N GLY A 79 -5.92 -12.91 5.05
CA GLY A 79 -7.35 -13.12 4.86
C GLY A 79 -7.70 -13.94 3.62
N GLY A 80 -6.70 -14.50 2.93
CA GLY A 80 -6.85 -15.35 1.77
C GLY A 80 -6.65 -14.64 0.43
N GLU A 81 -6.95 -15.33 -0.67
CA GLU A 81 -6.65 -14.90 -2.04
C GLU A 81 -7.80 -14.14 -2.72
N GLN A 82 -9.00 -14.16 -2.15
CA GLN A 82 -10.18 -13.51 -2.72
C GLN A 82 -10.75 -12.47 -1.77
N CYS A 83 -11.16 -11.32 -2.35
CA CYS A 83 -11.73 -10.20 -1.61
C CYS A 83 -13.26 -10.19 -1.77
N THR A 84 -14.02 -9.92 -0.70
CA THR A 84 -15.48 -9.71 -0.79
C THR A 84 -15.85 -8.42 -1.53
N ARG A 85 -14.89 -7.48 -1.64
CA ARG A 85 -15.07 -6.18 -2.29
C ARG A 85 -14.27 -6.08 -3.57
N ARG A 86 -14.78 -5.28 -4.52
CA ARG A 86 -14.11 -5.02 -5.78
C ARG A 86 -13.56 -3.61 -5.83
N CYS A 87 -12.28 -3.51 -6.21
CA CYS A 87 -11.66 -2.26 -6.64
C CYS A 87 -11.20 -2.43 -8.09
N ASP A 88 -11.51 -1.49 -8.98
CA ASP A 88 -11.29 -1.65 -10.42
C ASP A 88 -9.80 -1.57 -10.84
N PHE A 89 -8.93 -1.15 -9.92
CA PHE A 89 -7.48 -1.10 -10.08
C PHE A 89 -6.76 -2.31 -9.44
N CYS A 90 -7.42 -3.09 -8.59
CA CYS A 90 -6.79 -4.09 -7.73
C CYS A 90 -6.65 -5.42 -8.43
N GLN A 91 -5.46 -6.03 -8.37
CA GLN A 91 -5.18 -7.33 -8.96
C GLN A 91 -5.87 -8.48 -8.23
N ILE A 92 -6.20 -8.30 -6.94
CA ILE A 92 -6.89 -9.33 -6.14
C ILE A 92 -8.30 -9.57 -6.69
N ASP A 93 -8.61 -10.82 -6.90
CA ASP A 93 -9.92 -11.21 -7.42
C ASP A 93 -11.03 -11.05 -6.39
N THR A 94 -12.20 -10.65 -6.90
CA THR A 94 -13.42 -10.59 -6.10
C THR A 94 -14.15 -11.91 -6.16
N GLY A 95 -14.48 -12.46 -5.00
CA GLY A 95 -15.17 -13.73 -4.92
C GLY A 95 -15.63 -14.06 -3.51
N LYS A 96 -15.94 -15.33 -3.32
CA LYS A 96 -16.20 -15.88 -1.99
C LYS A 96 -14.87 -16.40 -1.44
N PRO A 97 -14.31 -15.76 -0.39
CA PRO A 97 -13.06 -16.21 0.20
C PRO A 97 -13.15 -17.65 0.72
N ALA A 98 -11.99 -18.28 0.82
CA ALA A 98 -11.87 -19.58 1.49
C ALA A 98 -12.21 -19.47 2.99
N ASP A 99 -12.35 -20.63 3.64
CA ASP A 99 -12.61 -20.68 5.07
C ASP A 99 -11.54 -19.90 5.86
N PHE A 100 -11.96 -19.34 6.96
CA PHE A 100 -11.11 -18.56 7.85
C PHE A 100 -10.01 -19.46 8.47
N ASP A 101 -8.77 -19.00 8.41
CA ASP A 101 -7.61 -19.65 8.99
C ASP A 101 -7.09 -18.89 10.22
N ALA A 102 -7.40 -19.40 11.40
CA ALA A 102 -6.97 -18.80 12.66
C ALA A 102 -5.44 -18.89 12.92
N ASP A 103 -4.73 -19.74 12.19
CA ASP A 103 -3.27 -19.89 12.33
C ASP A 103 -2.46 -18.97 11.40
N GLU A 104 -3.12 -18.27 10.48
CA GLU A 104 -2.47 -17.36 9.54
C GLU A 104 -1.60 -16.28 10.25
N PRO A 105 -2.04 -15.59 11.35
CA PRO A 105 -1.22 -14.62 12.06
C PRO A 105 0.13 -15.20 12.52
N ARG A 106 0.13 -16.42 13.07
CA ARG A 106 1.36 -17.08 13.50
C ARG A 106 2.29 -17.36 12.33
N ARG A 107 1.76 -17.87 11.21
CA ARG A 107 2.57 -18.17 10.02
C ARG A 107 3.17 -16.90 9.40
N VAL A 108 2.42 -15.79 9.38
CA VAL A 108 2.97 -14.50 8.94
C VAL A 108 4.10 -14.06 9.86
N ALA A 109 3.93 -14.11 11.17
CA ALA A 109 4.98 -13.77 12.13
C ALA A 109 6.21 -14.70 12.00
N ASP A 110 6.00 -16.00 11.79
CA ASP A 110 7.10 -16.94 11.52
C ASP A 110 7.87 -16.57 10.24
N SER A 111 7.17 -16.13 9.19
CA SER A 111 7.80 -15.65 7.94
C SER A 111 8.60 -14.37 8.18
N VAL A 112 8.06 -13.39 8.90
CA VAL A 112 8.73 -12.16 9.30
C VAL A 112 10.02 -12.45 10.06
N ARG A 113 9.95 -13.36 11.05
CA ARG A 113 11.10 -13.80 11.84
C ARG A 113 12.16 -14.51 10.99
N GLN A 114 11.76 -15.47 10.15
CA GLN A 114 12.68 -16.21 9.27
C GLN A 114 13.39 -15.30 8.27
N MET A 115 12.66 -14.32 7.71
CA MET A 115 13.22 -13.31 6.81
C MET A 115 14.07 -12.27 7.54
N GLY A 116 14.01 -12.20 8.88
CA GLY A 116 14.70 -11.19 9.68
C GLY A 116 14.26 -9.77 9.31
N LEU A 117 12.96 -9.59 9.07
CA LEU A 117 12.45 -8.29 8.62
C LEU A 117 12.53 -7.25 9.74
N ARG A 118 12.85 -6.04 9.34
CA ARG A 118 12.94 -4.87 10.23
C ARG A 118 11.66 -4.04 10.22
N TYR A 119 10.93 -4.11 9.11
CA TYR A 119 9.62 -3.49 8.97
C TYR A 119 8.74 -4.38 8.10
N SER A 120 7.50 -4.55 8.49
CA SER A 120 6.53 -5.36 7.77
C SER A 120 5.28 -4.55 7.48
N THR A 121 4.89 -4.44 6.22
CA THR A 121 3.55 -3.98 5.87
C THR A 121 2.63 -5.18 5.80
N VAL A 122 1.55 -5.15 6.59
CA VAL A 122 0.50 -6.16 6.55
C VAL A 122 -0.72 -5.52 5.89
N THR A 123 -1.19 -6.12 4.82
CA THR A 123 -2.46 -5.75 4.18
C THR A 123 -3.33 -7.00 4.03
N GLY A 124 -4.61 -6.84 3.74
CA GLY A 124 -5.48 -7.99 3.60
C GLY A 124 -6.67 -7.73 2.69
N VAL A 125 -7.32 -8.82 2.34
CA VAL A 125 -8.60 -8.76 1.63
C VAL A 125 -9.73 -8.35 2.58
N ALA A 126 -10.76 -7.69 2.06
CA ALA A 126 -11.98 -7.48 2.84
C ALA A 126 -12.70 -8.81 3.04
N ARG A 127 -13.15 -9.05 4.26
CA ARG A 127 -13.84 -10.27 4.72
C ARG A 127 -15.22 -9.94 5.28
N ASP A 128 -16.06 -9.25 4.49
CA ASP A 128 -17.43 -8.90 4.89
C ASP A 128 -18.30 -10.16 5.14
N ASP A 129 -17.80 -11.34 4.79
CA ASP A 129 -18.38 -12.63 5.08
C ASP A 129 -18.19 -13.08 6.54
N LEU A 130 -17.22 -12.50 7.26
CA LEU A 130 -16.97 -12.75 8.68
C LEU A 130 -17.75 -11.79 9.58
N ALA A 131 -18.16 -12.26 10.75
CA ALA A 131 -18.96 -11.48 11.69
C ALA A 131 -18.25 -10.19 12.16
N ASP A 132 -16.94 -10.25 12.33
CA ASP A 132 -16.07 -9.13 12.72
C ASP A 132 -15.41 -8.43 11.52
N GLY A 133 -15.79 -8.78 10.28
CA GLY A 133 -15.13 -8.28 9.08
C GLY A 133 -13.67 -8.67 8.92
N GLY A 134 -13.18 -9.61 9.74
CA GLY A 134 -11.77 -10.02 9.83
C GLY A 134 -10.92 -9.14 10.75
N ALA A 135 -11.51 -8.27 11.58
CA ALA A 135 -10.78 -7.34 12.46
C ALA A 135 -9.80 -8.06 13.39
N TRP A 136 -10.21 -9.18 13.97
CA TRP A 136 -9.33 -10.00 14.81
C TRP A 136 -8.07 -10.47 14.05
N LEU A 137 -8.22 -10.90 12.80
CA LEU A 137 -7.11 -11.38 11.98
C LEU A 137 -6.03 -10.32 11.80
N TYR A 138 -6.45 -9.08 11.48
CA TYR A 138 -5.54 -7.94 11.36
C TYR A 138 -4.84 -7.63 12.68
N ALA A 139 -5.61 -7.54 13.77
CA ALA A 139 -5.08 -7.22 15.09
C ALA A 139 -4.11 -8.30 15.60
N GLU A 140 -4.49 -9.57 15.47
CA GLU A 140 -3.66 -10.69 15.93
C GLU A 140 -2.37 -10.83 15.12
N THR A 141 -2.41 -10.53 13.82
CA THR A 141 -1.19 -10.54 13.00
C THR A 141 -0.18 -9.50 13.49
N VAL A 142 -0.62 -8.29 13.85
CA VAL A 142 0.25 -7.26 14.44
C VAL A 142 0.82 -7.74 15.77
N ARG A 143 -0.02 -8.26 16.68
CA ARG A 143 0.41 -8.77 17.98
C ARG A 143 1.48 -9.86 17.82
N LYS A 144 1.26 -10.81 16.92
CA LYS A 144 2.23 -11.90 16.67
C LYS A 144 3.55 -11.42 16.08
N ILE A 145 3.53 -10.38 15.26
CA ILE A 145 4.78 -9.76 14.75
C ILE A 145 5.50 -9.02 15.88
N HIS A 146 4.79 -8.28 16.74
CA HIS A 146 5.40 -7.58 17.87
C HIS A 146 5.97 -8.52 18.95
N GLU A 147 5.53 -9.79 19.00
CA GLU A 147 6.12 -10.82 19.88
C GLU A 147 7.51 -11.31 19.37
N ILE A 148 7.94 -10.90 18.18
CA ILE A 148 9.23 -11.36 17.61
C ILE A 148 10.39 -10.65 18.30
N GLU A 149 11.30 -11.41 18.86
CA GLU A 149 12.59 -10.96 19.34
C GLU A 149 13.70 -11.38 18.36
N HIS A 150 14.39 -10.42 17.79
CA HIS A 150 15.56 -10.68 16.96
C HIS A 150 16.82 -10.87 17.82
N PRO A 151 17.84 -11.63 17.34
CA PRO A 151 19.05 -11.91 18.11
C PRO A 151 19.83 -10.67 18.56
N ASP A 152 19.67 -9.55 17.87
CA ASP A 152 20.28 -8.26 18.19
C ASP A 152 19.45 -7.38 19.14
N GLY A 153 18.32 -7.89 19.63
CA GLY A 153 17.41 -7.16 20.51
C GLY A 153 16.52 -6.12 19.79
N MET A 154 16.58 -6.04 18.48
CA MET A 154 15.70 -5.16 17.70
C MET A 154 14.33 -5.81 17.47
N GLY A 155 13.30 -5.00 17.32
CA GLY A 155 11.95 -5.42 16.95
C GLY A 155 11.68 -5.31 15.46
N THR A 156 10.46 -5.66 15.07
CA THR A 156 9.92 -5.40 13.73
C THR A 156 8.80 -4.38 13.84
N GLY A 157 8.93 -3.24 13.16
CA GLY A 157 7.83 -2.27 13.04
C GLY A 157 6.75 -2.77 12.06
N VAL A 158 5.50 -2.38 12.28
CA VAL A 158 4.37 -2.82 11.46
C VAL A 158 3.57 -1.63 10.92
N GLU A 159 3.40 -1.59 9.60
CA GLU A 159 2.35 -0.81 8.96
C GLU A 159 1.16 -1.73 8.68
N LEU A 160 0.00 -1.38 9.19
CA LEU A 160 -1.23 -2.15 9.01
C LEU A 160 -2.18 -1.41 8.04
N LEU A 161 -2.30 -1.91 6.80
CA LEU A 161 -3.22 -1.38 5.80
C LEU A 161 -4.54 -2.15 5.84
N ILE A 162 -5.60 -1.47 6.25
CA ILE A 162 -6.91 -2.06 6.53
C ILE A 162 -8.01 -1.67 5.53
N PRO A 163 -9.06 -2.50 5.34
CA PRO A 163 -10.33 -2.07 4.77
C PRO A 163 -11.04 -1.09 5.73
N ASP A 164 -12.21 -0.57 5.35
CA ASP A 164 -12.92 0.39 6.18
C ASP A 164 -13.80 -0.23 7.27
N PHE A 165 -13.95 -1.56 7.32
CA PHE A 165 -14.81 -2.30 8.25
C PHE A 165 -16.22 -1.68 8.39
N ASP A 166 -16.76 -1.08 7.31
CA ASP A 166 -17.98 -0.26 7.33
C ASP A 166 -18.00 0.85 8.39
N SER A 167 -16.79 1.25 8.87
CA SER A 167 -16.56 2.20 9.98
C SER A 167 -17.20 1.79 11.30
N LYS A 168 -17.38 0.48 11.56
CA LYS A 168 -17.91 -0.05 12.80
C LYS A 168 -16.90 0.13 13.93
N ASP A 169 -17.36 0.72 15.04
CA ASP A 169 -16.48 1.13 16.13
C ASP A 169 -15.84 -0.05 16.86
N ASP A 170 -16.57 -1.15 17.06
CA ASP A 170 -16.07 -2.36 17.71
C ASP A 170 -14.95 -3.02 16.91
N GLN A 171 -15.13 -3.13 15.58
CA GLN A 171 -14.13 -3.72 14.68
C GLN A 171 -12.89 -2.84 14.58
N LEU A 172 -13.05 -1.53 14.46
CA LEU A 172 -11.93 -0.58 14.43
C LEU A 172 -11.20 -0.54 15.78
N ALA A 173 -11.93 -0.59 16.90
CA ALA A 173 -11.31 -0.63 18.23
C ALA A 173 -10.43 -1.88 18.42
N GLU A 174 -10.88 -3.05 17.95
CA GLU A 174 -10.08 -4.28 17.97
C GLU A 174 -8.76 -4.08 17.19
N VAL A 175 -8.85 -3.56 15.96
CA VAL A 175 -7.68 -3.30 15.12
C VAL A 175 -6.75 -2.28 15.78
N PHE A 176 -7.27 -1.16 16.28
CA PHE A 176 -6.47 -0.08 16.89
C PHE A 176 -5.80 -0.52 18.18
N SER A 177 -6.39 -1.49 18.90
CA SER A 177 -5.81 -2.04 20.14
C SER A 177 -4.49 -2.77 19.90
N SER A 178 -4.24 -3.27 18.67
CA SER A 178 -2.98 -3.94 18.31
C SER A 178 -1.79 -2.97 18.19
N ARG A 179 -2.04 -1.65 18.16
CA ARG A 179 -1.01 -0.59 18.18
C ARG A 179 0.07 -0.74 17.11
N PRO A 180 -0.27 -0.88 15.82
CA PRO A 180 0.75 -0.83 14.77
C PRO A 180 1.47 0.53 14.76
N GLU A 181 2.72 0.58 14.29
CA GLU A 181 3.49 1.82 14.14
C GLU A 181 2.81 2.78 13.16
N VAL A 182 2.18 2.25 12.12
CA VAL A 182 1.36 3.02 11.18
C VAL A 182 0.05 2.30 10.92
N LEU A 183 -1.06 3.00 11.09
CA LEU A 183 -2.36 2.56 10.57
C LEU A 183 -2.61 3.21 9.21
N ALA A 184 -2.64 2.39 8.17
CA ALA A 184 -2.94 2.82 6.82
C ALA A 184 -4.38 2.48 6.43
N HIS A 185 -5.09 3.45 5.88
CA HIS A 185 -6.32 3.25 5.15
C HIS A 185 -6.32 4.14 3.92
N ASN A 186 -6.29 3.51 2.75
CA ASN A 186 -6.12 4.23 1.49
C ASN A 186 -7.46 4.68 0.92
N VAL A 187 -7.56 5.95 0.49
CA VAL A 187 -8.69 6.43 -0.30
C VAL A 187 -8.52 6.11 -1.79
N GLU A 188 -7.29 6.02 -2.25
CA GLU A 188 -6.82 5.61 -3.58
C GLU A 188 -7.15 6.59 -4.71
N THR A 189 -8.29 7.30 -4.66
CA THR A 189 -8.70 8.21 -5.71
C THR A 189 -9.61 9.32 -5.20
N VAL A 190 -9.94 10.28 -6.07
CA VAL A 190 -10.72 11.50 -5.77
C VAL A 190 -12.23 11.22 -5.70
N PRO A 191 -13.02 12.07 -5.01
CA PRO A 191 -14.46 11.85 -4.78
C PRO A 191 -15.27 11.57 -6.04
N ARG A 192 -15.06 12.34 -7.13
CA ARG A 192 -15.84 12.26 -8.37
C ARG A 192 -15.84 10.86 -9.00
N ILE A 193 -14.68 10.20 -9.00
CA ILE A 193 -14.54 8.86 -9.61
C ILE A 193 -14.53 7.73 -8.59
N PHE A 194 -14.54 8.03 -7.28
CA PHE A 194 -14.40 7.07 -6.20
C PHE A 194 -15.36 5.89 -6.32
N ARG A 195 -16.66 6.16 -6.51
CA ARG A 195 -17.66 5.10 -6.59
C ARG A 195 -17.50 4.19 -7.80
N ARG A 196 -16.95 4.70 -8.90
CA ARG A 196 -16.63 3.90 -10.10
C ARG A 196 -15.46 2.97 -9.84
N ILE A 197 -14.42 3.50 -9.20
CA ILE A 197 -13.14 2.80 -8.97
C ILE A 197 -13.22 1.86 -7.76
N ARG A 198 -13.94 2.26 -6.70
CA ARG A 198 -14.08 1.51 -5.44
C ARG A 198 -15.53 1.34 -5.03
N PRO A 199 -16.36 0.60 -5.78
CA PRO A 199 -17.81 0.51 -5.55
C PRO A 199 -18.19 -0.10 -4.20
N GLY A 200 -17.32 -0.91 -3.57
CA GLY A 200 -17.51 -1.50 -2.25
C GLY A 200 -17.16 -0.57 -1.07
N PHE A 201 -16.68 0.65 -1.36
CA PHE A 201 -16.26 1.63 -0.36
C PHE A 201 -17.03 2.94 -0.51
N ARG A 202 -16.88 3.85 0.46
CA ARG A 202 -17.40 5.23 0.41
C ARG A 202 -16.30 6.19 0.83
N TYR A 203 -16.19 7.32 0.13
CA TYR A 203 -15.13 8.29 0.36
C TYR A 203 -15.18 8.86 1.77
N GLU A 204 -16.35 9.35 2.19
CA GLU A 204 -16.58 9.94 3.52
C GLU A 204 -16.36 8.90 4.65
N ARG A 205 -16.73 7.64 4.40
CA ARG A 205 -16.47 6.55 5.35
C ARG A 205 -14.99 6.27 5.48
N SER A 206 -14.25 6.31 4.38
CA SER A 206 -12.79 6.17 4.41
C SER A 206 -12.13 7.31 5.20
N LEU A 207 -12.58 8.56 5.05
CA LEU A 207 -12.10 9.67 5.87
C LEU A 207 -12.45 9.48 7.35
N SER A 208 -13.65 8.98 7.65
CA SER A 208 -14.06 8.68 9.05
C SER A 208 -13.15 7.64 9.72
N VAL A 209 -12.74 6.58 9.02
CA VAL A 209 -11.79 5.58 9.56
C VAL A 209 -10.46 6.24 9.92
N ILE A 210 -9.99 7.14 9.07
CA ILE A 210 -8.76 7.91 9.30
C ILE A 210 -8.87 8.77 10.55
N THR A 211 -9.98 9.51 10.68
CA THR A 211 -10.25 10.36 11.85
C THR A 211 -10.28 9.53 13.14
N LYS A 212 -10.97 8.40 13.13
CA LYS A 212 -11.04 7.50 14.29
C LYS A 212 -9.66 6.93 14.68
N ALA A 213 -8.81 6.60 13.69
CA ALA A 213 -7.46 6.13 13.95
C ALA A 213 -6.57 7.21 14.56
N ARG A 214 -6.65 8.46 14.06
CA ARG A 214 -6.00 9.62 14.67
C ARG A 214 -6.45 9.82 16.11
N ASP A 215 -7.75 9.79 16.35
CA ASP A 215 -8.34 10.00 17.68
C ASP A 215 -7.94 8.89 18.67
N ALA A 216 -7.62 7.69 18.16
CA ALA A 216 -7.01 6.61 18.93
C ALA A 216 -5.50 6.80 19.16
N GLY A 217 -4.89 7.89 18.68
CA GLY A 217 -3.47 8.23 18.86
C GLY A 217 -2.51 7.44 17.98
N LEU A 218 -2.98 6.92 16.83
CA LEU A 218 -2.13 6.20 15.89
C LEU A 218 -1.50 7.15 14.87
N VAL A 219 -0.31 6.83 14.38
CA VAL A 219 0.24 7.46 13.17
C VAL A 219 -0.57 6.96 11.98
N THR A 220 -1.11 7.88 11.20
CA THR A 220 -2.06 7.55 10.14
C THR A 220 -1.47 7.76 8.75
N LYS A 221 -1.79 6.86 7.81
CA LYS A 221 -1.32 6.93 6.43
C LYS A 221 -2.43 6.69 5.41
N SER A 222 -2.35 7.36 4.26
CA SER A 222 -3.18 7.08 3.08
C SER A 222 -2.37 7.08 1.80
N ASN A 223 -3.01 6.64 0.72
CA ASN A 223 -2.42 6.62 -0.62
C ASN A 223 -3.40 7.21 -1.64
N LEU A 224 -2.84 7.91 -2.65
CA LEU A 224 -3.51 8.32 -3.86
C LEU A 224 -2.84 7.67 -5.06
N ILE A 225 -3.63 7.07 -5.95
CA ILE A 225 -3.19 6.46 -7.19
C ILE A 225 -3.64 7.37 -8.33
N LEU A 226 -2.70 7.86 -9.12
CA LEU A 226 -2.94 8.81 -10.20
C LEU A 226 -2.99 8.13 -11.56
N GLY A 227 -3.75 8.70 -12.49
CA GLY A 227 -3.88 8.21 -13.86
C GLY A 227 -5.14 7.40 -14.13
N MET A 228 -6.16 7.52 -13.25
CA MET A 228 -7.46 6.87 -13.40
C MET A 228 -8.59 7.83 -13.83
N GLY A 229 -8.23 9.07 -14.26
CA GLY A 229 -9.17 10.07 -14.78
C GLY A 229 -9.50 11.21 -13.81
N GLU A 230 -8.74 11.38 -12.75
CA GLU A 230 -8.76 12.56 -11.87
C GLU A 230 -8.04 13.75 -12.53
N THR A 231 -8.37 14.98 -12.12
CA THR A 231 -7.61 16.20 -12.46
C THR A 231 -6.62 16.56 -11.36
N ASP A 232 -5.66 17.45 -11.66
CA ASP A 232 -4.67 17.87 -10.68
C ASP A 232 -5.31 18.68 -9.54
N GLU A 233 -6.33 19.48 -9.83
CA GLU A 233 -7.10 20.21 -8.82
C GLU A 233 -7.84 19.25 -7.87
N GLU A 234 -8.45 18.20 -8.41
CA GLU A 234 -9.14 17.18 -7.61
C GLU A 234 -8.17 16.40 -6.71
N ILE A 235 -6.93 16.16 -7.18
CA ILE A 235 -5.89 15.53 -6.36
C ILE A 235 -5.55 16.41 -5.15
N VAL A 236 -5.33 17.70 -5.38
CA VAL A 236 -5.01 18.66 -4.33
C VAL A 236 -6.17 18.82 -3.34
N GLU A 237 -7.43 18.78 -3.81
CA GLU A 237 -8.61 18.76 -2.94
C GLU A 237 -8.65 17.51 -2.07
N ALA A 238 -8.44 16.32 -2.66
CA ALA A 238 -8.39 15.07 -1.92
C ALA A 238 -7.25 15.05 -0.88
N MET A 239 -6.11 15.67 -1.17
CA MET A 239 -5.03 15.86 -0.20
C MET A 239 -5.47 16.73 0.98
N ARG A 240 -6.24 17.83 0.74
CA ARG A 240 -6.80 18.66 1.82
C ARG A 240 -7.78 17.86 2.68
N ASP A 241 -8.72 17.12 2.05
CA ASP A 241 -9.67 16.25 2.77
C ASP A 241 -8.93 15.26 3.68
N LEU A 242 -7.88 14.63 3.18
CA LEU A 242 -7.04 13.71 3.94
C LEU A 242 -6.35 14.42 5.11
N LYS A 243 -5.82 15.61 4.90
CA LYS A 243 -5.17 16.39 5.96
C LYS A 243 -6.15 16.82 7.04
N GLU A 244 -7.34 17.27 6.67
CA GLU A 244 -8.41 17.64 7.59
C GLU A 244 -8.92 16.43 8.40
N ALA A 245 -9.00 15.25 7.78
CA ALA A 245 -9.29 14.00 8.47
C ALA A 245 -8.20 13.60 9.49
N GLY A 246 -7.02 14.22 9.42
CA GLY A 246 -5.93 14.02 10.38
C GLY A 246 -4.86 13.05 9.89
N LYS A 247 -4.59 13.01 8.59
CA LYS A 247 -3.49 12.21 8.04
C LYS A 247 -2.13 12.79 8.37
N ASP A 248 -1.24 11.90 8.78
CA ASP A 248 0.17 12.19 9.03
C ASP A 248 1.01 11.95 7.79
N LEU A 249 0.82 10.80 7.15
CA LEU A 249 1.62 10.31 6.03
C LEU A 249 0.80 10.14 4.77
N LEU A 250 1.39 10.48 3.64
CA LEU A 250 0.76 10.34 2.33
C LEU A 250 1.73 9.68 1.33
N THR A 251 1.24 8.71 0.58
CA THR A 251 1.91 8.20 -0.61
C THR A 251 1.13 8.58 -1.86
N ILE A 252 1.83 8.97 -2.94
CA ILE A 252 1.23 9.34 -4.22
C ILE A 252 1.91 8.51 -5.31
N THR A 253 1.11 7.74 -6.05
CA THR A 253 1.62 6.67 -6.91
C THR A 253 0.99 6.73 -8.30
N GLN A 254 1.67 6.25 -9.33
CA GLN A 254 1.07 6.04 -10.65
C GLN A 254 0.27 4.74 -10.68
N TYR A 255 -0.91 4.78 -11.26
CA TYR A 255 -1.68 3.60 -11.59
C TYR A 255 -0.92 2.74 -12.60
N MET A 256 -0.82 1.45 -12.29
CA MET A 256 -0.28 0.44 -13.18
C MET A 256 -1.37 -0.60 -13.43
N ARG A 257 -1.92 -0.61 -14.64
CA ARG A 257 -3.00 -1.52 -15.02
C ARG A 257 -2.55 -2.98 -14.96
N PRO A 258 -3.15 -3.82 -14.08
CA PRO A 258 -2.70 -5.21 -13.92
C PRO A 258 -3.02 -6.09 -15.14
N SER A 259 -4.18 -5.90 -15.77
CA SER A 259 -4.58 -6.61 -16.98
C SER A 259 -5.70 -5.86 -17.71
N GLU A 260 -6.05 -6.30 -18.93
CA GLU A 260 -7.10 -5.68 -19.76
C GLU A 260 -8.48 -5.58 -19.07
N ARG A 261 -8.79 -6.45 -18.13
CA ARG A 261 -10.06 -6.43 -17.38
C ARG A 261 -10.16 -5.31 -16.35
N HIS A 262 -9.02 -4.71 -15.96
CA HIS A 262 -8.95 -3.62 -15.00
C HIS A 262 -9.16 -2.26 -15.66
N HIS A 263 -9.37 -1.23 -14.85
CA HIS A 263 -9.56 0.13 -15.32
C HIS A 263 -8.43 0.53 -16.29
N PRO A 264 -8.72 1.11 -17.44
CA PRO A 264 -7.70 1.63 -18.34
C PRO A 264 -6.87 2.73 -17.68
N ILE A 265 -5.60 2.87 -18.10
CA ILE A 265 -4.82 4.05 -17.74
C ILE A 265 -5.34 5.22 -18.58
N GLU A 266 -5.79 6.30 -17.95
CA GLU A 266 -6.28 7.48 -18.65
C GLU A 266 -5.16 8.49 -18.91
N ARG A 267 -4.13 8.50 -18.04
CA ARG A 267 -2.90 9.27 -18.26
C ARG A 267 -1.68 8.66 -17.57
N TRP A 268 -0.53 8.82 -18.17
CA TRP A 268 0.76 8.67 -17.49
C TRP A 268 1.20 10.04 -16.98
N VAL A 269 1.15 10.21 -15.66
CA VAL A 269 1.49 11.47 -15.00
C VAL A 269 3.01 11.67 -15.08
N LYS A 270 3.45 12.84 -15.52
CA LYS A 270 4.88 13.14 -15.65
C LYS A 270 5.57 13.17 -14.28
N PRO A 271 6.86 12.78 -14.19
CA PRO A 271 7.60 12.76 -12.93
C PRO A 271 7.58 14.08 -12.17
N GLN A 272 7.65 15.21 -12.87
CA GLN A 272 7.63 16.54 -12.27
C GLN A 272 6.34 16.82 -11.46
N THR A 273 5.19 16.37 -11.93
CA THR A 273 3.92 16.53 -11.18
C THR A 273 3.96 15.81 -9.82
N PHE A 274 4.64 14.67 -9.73
CA PHE A 274 4.82 14.00 -8.45
C PHE A 274 5.71 14.80 -7.49
N VAL A 275 6.71 15.54 -7.99
CA VAL A 275 7.53 16.46 -7.18
C VAL A 275 6.65 17.59 -6.66
N GLU A 276 5.87 18.23 -7.54
CA GLU A 276 4.97 19.33 -7.19
C GLU A 276 3.92 18.93 -6.14
N LEU A 277 3.33 17.73 -6.28
CA LEU A 277 2.37 17.20 -5.30
C LEU A 277 3.01 16.86 -3.96
N ARG A 278 4.27 16.37 -3.94
CA ARG A 278 5.02 16.19 -2.70
C ARG A 278 5.18 17.52 -1.98
N ASP A 279 5.70 18.53 -2.69
CA ASP A 279 5.97 19.83 -2.13
C ASP A 279 4.68 20.53 -1.63
N GLU A 280 3.57 20.32 -2.33
CA GLU A 280 2.26 20.80 -1.89
C GLU A 280 1.78 20.09 -0.63
N GLY A 281 1.94 18.76 -0.54
CA GLY A 281 1.61 17.99 0.66
C GLY A 281 2.45 18.42 1.88
N GLU A 282 3.73 18.67 1.70
CA GLU A 282 4.60 19.19 2.77
C GLU A 282 4.13 20.58 3.25
N LYS A 283 3.74 21.48 2.33
CA LYS A 283 3.14 22.79 2.68
C LYS A 283 1.80 22.66 3.42
N MET A 284 1.00 21.63 3.10
CA MET A 284 -0.23 21.32 3.84
C MET A 284 0.05 20.79 5.25
N GLY A 285 1.30 20.46 5.58
CA GLY A 285 1.73 19.98 6.88
C GLY A 285 1.59 18.48 7.07
N PHE A 286 1.60 17.65 6.02
CA PHE A 286 1.85 16.23 6.18
C PHE A 286 3.24 16.03 6.80
N LEU A 287 3.37 15.08 7.71
CA LEU A 287 4.65 14.79 8.38
C LEU A 287 5.63 14.04 7.48
N GLY A 288 5.11 13.41 6.44
CA GLY A 288 5.90 12.79 5.39
C GLY A 288 5.04 12.52 4.15
N VAL A 289 5.58 12.90 3.00
CA VAL A 289 4.97 12.62 1.68
C VAL A 289 5.98 11.87 0.83
N MET A 290 5.59 10.67 0.38
CA MET A 290 6.38 9.89 -0.55
C MET A 290 5.66 9.81 -1.88
N SER A 291 6.19 10.46 -2.91
CA SER A 291 5.54 10.65 -4.20
C SER A 291 6.46 10.21 -5.33
N GLY A 292 5.92 9.48 -6.30
CA GLY A 292 6.68 9.09 -7.48
C GLY A 292 5.98 8.05 -8.34
N PRO A 293 6.33 7.99 -9.65
CA PRO A 293 5.64 7.13 -10.60
C PRO A 293 5.78 5.62 -10.29
N LEU A 294 6.85 5.21 -9.63
CA LEU A 294 7.08 3.82 -9.22
C LEU A 294 6.90 3.58 -7.72
N VAL A 295 6.64 4.62 -6.92
CA VAL A 295 6.29 4.48 -5.50
C VAL A 295 5.08 3.54 -5.36
N ARG A 296 5.04 2.78 -4.29
CA ARG A 296 3.89 1.98 -3.83
C ARG A 296 3.56 2.36 -2.40
N SER A 297 2.34 2.10 -1.96
CA SER A 297 1.90 2.50 -0.61
C SER A 297 2.82 1.96 0.51
N SER A 298 3.43 0.80 0.32
CA SER A 298 4.37 0.20 1.27
C SER A 298 5.87 0.46 0.96
N TYR A 299 6.18 1.32 -0.03
CA TYR A 299 7.56 1.58 -0.39
C TYR A 299 8.29 2.30 0.73
N ARG A 300 9.33 1.66 1.29
CA ARG A 300 10.14 2.17 2.40
C ARG A 300 9.32 2.75 3.55
N ALA A 301 8.30 2.01 3.94
CA ALA A 301 7.31 2.46 4.90
C ALA A 301 7.92 2.72 6.28
N GLY A 302 8.91 1.92 6.70
CA GLY A 302 9.63 2.13 7.95
C GLY A 302 10.41 3.45 7.98
N LYS A 303 11.08 3.81 6.89
CA LYS A 303 11.77 5.10 6.76
C LYS A 303 10.80 6.28 6.83
N LEU A 304 9.66 6.17 6.16
CA LEU A 304 8.64 7.22 6.17
C LEU A 304 8.07 7.42 7.58
N TRP A 305 7.82 6.33 8.32
CA TRP A 305 7.40 6.39 9.72
C TRP A 305 8.45 7.05 10.62
N ALA A 306 9.72 6.65 10.53
CA ALA A 306 10.80 7.23 11.33
C ALA A 306 10.93 8.75 11.07
N GLY A 307 10.80 9.19 9.81
CA GLY A 307 10.75 10.60 9.47
C GLY A 307 9.58 11.34 10.13
N ALA A 308 8.40 10.74 10.20
CA ALA A 308 7.24 11.32 10.87
C ALA A 308 7.45 11.46 12.38
N MET A 309 8.03 10.46 13.05
CA MET A 309 8.35 10.51 14.46
C MET A 309 9.28 11.69 14.78
N ARG A 310 10.33 11.88 13.97
CA ARG A 310 11.22 13.06 14.10
C ARG A 310 10.48 14.38 13.89
N SER A 311 9.61 14.43 12.88
CA SER A 311 8.83 15.66 12.59
C SER A 311 7.85 16.02 13.71
N ARG A 312 7.37 15.03 14.47
CA ARG A 312 6.56 15.22 15.68
C ARG A 312 7.40 15.59 16.90
N GLY A 313 8.72 15.42 16.85
CA GLY A 313 9.58 15.50 18.03
C GLY A 313 9.38 14.35 19.01
N GLU A 314 8.86 13.22 18.52
CA GLU A 314 8.66 12.00 19.28
C GLU A 314 9.90 11.10 19.20
N GLU A 315 10.24 10.45 20.30
CA GLU A 315 11.38 9.53 20.35
C GLU A 315 11.03 8.21 19.65
N ILE A 316 11.93 7.76 18.75
CA ILE A 316 11.82 6.44 18.15
C ILE A 316 12.18 5.40 19.22
N PRO A 317 11.31 4.40 19.49
CA PRO A 317 11.58 3.37 20.46
C PRO A 317 12.93 2.67 20.18
N ALA A 318 13.70 2.38 21.22
CA ALA A 318 15.06 1.82 21.09
C ALA A 318 15.11 0.54 20.25
N HIS A 319 14.09 -0.33 20.35
CA HIS A 319 14.00 -1.56 19.58
C HIS A 319 13.68 -1.32 18.08
N LEU A 320 13.28 -0.10 17.68
CA LEU A 320 13.03 0.31 16.29
C LEU A 320 14.03 1.37 15.80
N ALA A 321 15.07 1.71 16.57
CA ALA A 321 16.05 2.73 16.21
C ALA A 321 16.76 2.47 14.87
N HIS A 322 16.82 1.22 14.43
CA HIS A 322 17.38 0.82 13.13
C HIS A 322 16.59 1.33 11.92
N LEU A 323 15.35 1.82 12.10
CA LEU A 323 14.53 2.42 11.04
C LEU A 323 14.90 3.88 10.76
N ASP A 324 15.64 4.52 11.67
CA ASP A 324 16.11 5.89 11.53
C ASP A 324 17.34 5.99 10.60
N ARG A 325 17.09 5.82 9.30
CA ARG A 325 18.13 5.79 8.25
C ARG A 325 17.92 6.92 7.24
N GLU A 326 18.51 8.08 7.51
CA GLU A 326 18.44 9.24 6.62
C GLU A 326 19.33 9.11 5.38
N ASP A 327 20.41 8.36 5.47
CA ASP A 327 21.49 8.25 4.48
C ASP A 327 21.14 7.39 3.26
N VAL A 328 20.03 6.67 3.30
CA VAL A 328 19.66 5.75 2.21
C VAL A 328 18.70 6.43 1.22
N PRO A 329 19.13 6.73 -0.01
CA PRO A 329 18.31 7.42 -1.00
C PRO A 329 17.17 6.54 -1.48
N ALA A 330 15.95 7.10 -1.55
CA ALA A 330 14.77 6.45 -2.12
C ALA A 330 14.71 6.73 -3.64
N ARG A 331 15.13 5.77 -4.45
CA ARG A 331 15.32 5.95 -5.91
C ARG A 331 14.04 6.04 -6.70
N GLN A 332 12.93 5.59 -6.13
CA GLN A 332 11.63 5.62 -6.80
C GLN A 332 10.85 6.90 -6.46
N GLU A 333 11.37 7.73 -5.58
CA GLU A 333 10.81 9.06 -5.34
C GLU A 333 10.94 9.95 -6.58
N ALA A 334 9.98 10.83 -6.75
CA ALA A 334 9.82 11.66 -7.94
C ALA A 334 11.08 12.45 -8.32
N GLN A 335 11.77 13.06 -7.34
CA GLN A 335 12.99 13.80 -7.61
C GLN A 335 14.09 12.94 -8.23
N ALA A 336 14.30 11.73 -7.70
CA ALA A 336 15.27 10.82 -8.26
C ALA A 336 14.92 10.36 -9.70
N VAL A 337 13.63 10.30 -10.02
CA VAL A 337 13.17 9.99 -11.37
C VAL A 337 13.36 11.20 -12.30
N VAL A 338 13.08 12.42 -11.84
CA VAL A 338 13.34 13.67 -12.59
C VAL A 338 14.82 13.82 -12.87
N ASP A 339 15.68 13.55 -11.89
CA ASP A 339 17.15 13.63 -12.05
C ASP A 339 17.67 12.61 -13.08
N ALA A 340 17.00 11.48 -13.22
CA ALA A 340 17.40 10.41 -14.12
C ALA A 340 16.84 10.52 -15.55
N PHE A 341 15.64 11.07 -15.71
CA PHE A 341 14.88 11.08 -16.97
C PHE A 341 14.39 12.47 -17.40
N GLY A 342 14.63 13.53 -16.61
CA GLY A 342 14.06 14.85 -16.81
C GLY A 342 12.61 14.93 -16.30
N GLU A 343 11.97 16.08 -16.55
CA GLU A 343 10.61 16.39 -16.09
C GLU A 343 9.55 15.41 -16.68
N GLY A 344 9.86 14.83 -17.83
CA GLY A 344 8.97 13.98 -18.58
C GLY A 344 7.86 14.74 -19.32
N GLU A 345 7.14 14.04 -20.18
CA GLU A 345 5.93 14.54 -20.83
C GLU A 345 4.73 13.73 -20.36
N GLU A 346 3.61 14.41 -20.14
CA GLU A 346 2.36 13.73 -19.79
C GLU A 346 1.77 13.08 -21.02
N VAL A 347 1.32 11.84 -20.88
CA VAL A 347 0.70 11.06 -21.97
C VAL A 347 -0.73 10.73 -21.59
N HIS A 348 -1.69 11.14 -22.43
CA HIS A 348 -3.12 10.86 -22.27
C HIS A 348 -3.58 9.81 -23.28
N TYR A 349 -4.58 8.98 -22.90
CA TYR A 349 -5.21 7.98 -23.76
C TYR A 349 -6.73 8.11 -23.82
#